data_6548be39975cc1d11c0852eb68d0bb97
#
_entry.id   6548be39975cc1d11c0852eb68d0bb97
#
_cell.length_a   1.000
_cell.length_b   1.000
_cell.length_c   1.000
_cell.angle_alpha   90.00
_cell.angle_beta   90.00
_cell.angle_gamma   90.00
#
_symmetry.space_group_name_H-M   'P 1'
#
loop_
_entity.id
_entity.type
_entity.pdbx_description
1 polymer ?
#
loop_
_entity_poly.entity_id
_entity_poly.type
_entity_poly.pdbx_seq_one_letter_code
_entity_poly.pdbx_strand_id
1 'polypeptide(L)'
;LADMITPPLPYLCAPSDIEQERSLGSILAASHVTENLIKKNCMFYRKNDYLSMVGMLKGENVFTYPPYEKEQAAELLQLAAQIAPYVIVDCTSNIASDILSAVALMEADTVLRLAGCDLKSISYLSSQLPLLSDHKWDADKQLKAVSNIRQQEASSHMEQILGSVSFQIPHSSEVEAQFLEGELLGELGLKESRTFRREIEKISREVFGV
;
A
#
# COMPACT_ATOMS: atom_id res chain seq x y z
N LEU A 1 -3.94 2.57 4.13
CA LEU A 1 -4.81 1.99 3.08
C LEU A 1 -5.47 3.14 2.31
N ALA A 2 -4.72 3.78 1.42
CA ALA A 2 -5.09 5.03 0.75
C ALA A 2 -5.97 4.84 -0.50
N ASP A 3 -6.20 3.62 -0.96
CA ASP A 3 -7.02 3.38 -2.14
C ASP A 3 -8.50 3.69 -1.86
N MET A 4 -8.97 4.83 -2.39
CA MET A 4 -10.35 5.32 -2.26
C MET A 4 -11.29 4.69 -3.31
N ILE A 5 -10.74 3.97 -4.29
CA ILE A 5 -11.52 3.38 -5.38
C ILE A 5 -11.85 1.92 -5.05
N THR A 6 -10.86 1.19 -4.54
CA THR A 6 -10.99 -0.23 -4.17
C THR A 6 -10.62 -0.42 -2.70
N PRO A 7 -11.56 -0.23 -1.74
CA PRO A 7 -11.26 -0.35 -0.32
C PRO A 7 -10.60 -1.69 0.02
N PRO A 8 -9.35 -1.71 0.53
CA PRO A 8 -8.59 -2.94 0.71
C PRO A 8 -8.94 -3.72 1.99
N LEU A 9 -9.55 -3.09 2.99
CA LEU A 9 -9.88 -3.71 4.27
C LEU A 9 -10.59 -5.08 4.17
N PRO A 10 -11.56 -5.26 3.26
CA PRO A 10 -12.30 -6.54 3.19
C PRO A 10 -11.47 -7.77 2.83
N TYR A 11 -10.30 -7.60 2.22
CA TYR A 11 -9.44 -8.73 1.88
C TYR A 11 -8.18 -8.83 2.74
N LEU A 12 -7.96 -7.88 3.64
CA LEU A 12 -6.84 -7.92 4.59
C LEU A 12 -7.12 -8.83 5.78
N CYS A 13 -8.29 -8.68 6.38
CA CYS A 13 -8.69 -9.48 7.54
C CYS A 13 -10.22 -9.57 7.63
N ALA A 14 -10.70 -10.59 8.35
CA ALA A 14 -12.12 -10.74 8.63
C ALA A 14 -12.64 -9.58 9.50
N PRO A 15 -13.90 -9.12 9.31
CA PRO A 15 -14.49 -8.07 10.15
C PRO A 15 -14.46 -8.37 11.65
N SER A 16 -14.52 -9.66 12.03
CA SER A 16 -14.40 -10.11 13.42
C SER A 16 -13.02 -9.84 14.05
N ASP A 17 -12.00 -9.68 13.22
CA ASP A 17 -10.61 -9.44 13.66
C ASP A 17 -10.31 -7.96 13.90
N ILE A 18 -11.28 -7.08 13.66
CA ILE A 18 -11.19 -5.63 13.88
C ILE A 18 -12.07 -5.27 15.08
N GLU A 19 -11.56 -4.42 15.97
CA GLU A 19 -12.33 -3.99 17.15
C GLU A 19 -13.49 -3.06 16.81
N GLN A 20 -13.26 -2.14 15.85
CA GLN A 20 -14.25 -1.16 15.41
C GLN A 20 -14.08 -0.86 13.94
N GLU A 21 -15.18 -0.82 13.20
CA GLU A 21 -15.16 -0.31 11.83
C GLU A 21 -15.18 1.22 11.84
N ARG A 22 -14.11 1.82 11.32
CA ARG A 22 -13.92 3.27 11.23
C ARG A 22 -13.34 3.61 9.85
N SER A 23 -13.68 4.77 9.33
CA SER A 23 -13.33 5.13 7.96
C SER A 23 -12.26 6.22 7.88
N LEU A 24 -11.32 6.02 6.95
CA LEU A 24 -10.39 7.03 6.47
C LEU A 24 -11.13 8.29 5.98
N GLY A 25 -12.25 8.09 5.28
CA GLY A 25 -13.07 9.20 4.78
C GLY A 25 -13.57 10.13 5.88
N SER A 26 -13.84 9.61 7.07
CA SER A 26 -14.23 10.44 8.23
C SER A 26 -13.11 11.35 8.72
N ILE A 27 -11.85 10.95 8.53
CA ILE A 27 -10.69 11.77 8.88
C ILE A 27 -10.51 12.87 7.82
N LEU A 28 -10.51 12.48 6.55
CA LEU A 28 -10.25 13.41 5.43
C LEU A 28 -11.39 14.41 5.20
N ALA A 29 -12.61 14.07 5.60
CA ALA A 29 -13.78 14.99 5.54
C ALA A 29 -13.75 16.10 6.60
N ALA A 30 -12.88 16.02 7.58
CA ALA A 30 -12.77 17.06 8.61
C ALA A 30 -12.07 18.31 8.06
N SER A 31 -12.42 19.47 8.57
CA SER A 31 -11.76 20.73 8.19
C SER A 31 -10.28 20.78 8.57
N HIS A 32 -9.91 20.06 9.64
CA HIS A 32 -8.53 19.86 10.08
C HIS A 32 -8.37 18.44 10.61
N VAL A 33 -7.28 17.80 10.25
CA VAL A 33 -6.92 16.49 10.80
C VAL A 33 -6.23 16.71 12.15
N THR A 34 -6.61 15.90 13.14
CA THR A 34 -5.99 15.95 14.47
C THR A 34 -5.59 14.54 14.90
N GLU A 35 -4.59 14.47 15.79
CA GLU A 35 -4.15 13.20 16.37
C GLU A 35 -5.30 12.41 17.01
N ASN A 36 -6.17 13.10 17.76
CA ASN A 36 -7.36 12.49 18.35
C ASN A 36 -8.33 11.93 17.32
N LEU A 37 -8.48 12.61 16.18
CA LEU A 37 -9.35 12.15 15.10
C LEU A 37 -8.77 10.89 14.43
N ILE A 38 -7.45 10.86 14.20
CA ILE A 38 -6.77 9.66 13.70
C ILE A 38 -6.95 8.49 14.67
N LYS A 39 -6.62 8.67 15.95
CA LYS A 39 -6.75 7.63 16.98
C LYS A 39 -8.18 7.10 17.12
N LYS A 40 -9.18 7.97 16.99
CA LYS A 40 -10.59 7.56 17.02
C LYS A 40 -11.02 6.74 15.80
N ASN A 41 -10.34 6.91 14.67
CA ASN A 41 -10.64 6.22 13.41
C ASN A 41 -9.64 5.11 13.08
N CYS A 42 -8.65 4.85 13.93
CA CYS A 42 -7.82 3.66 13.83
C CYS A 42 -8.64 2.40 14.17
N MET A 43 -8.43 1.39 13.36
CA MET A 43 -8.95 0.05 13.56
C MET A 43 -7.83 -0.84 14.08
N PHE A 44 -7.99 -1.38 15.28
CA PHE A 44 -6.99 -2.27 15.90
C PHE A 44 -7.21 -3.70 15.44
N TYR A 45 -6.12 -4.33 15.01
CA TYR A 45 -6.15 -5.73 14.60
C TYR A 45 -6.00 -6.64 15.83
N ARG A 46 -7.03 -7.41 16.15
CA ARG A 46 -7.12 -8.22 17.38
C ARG A 46 -6.03 -9.27 17.54
N LYS A 47 -5.46 -9.74 16.42
CA LYS A 47 -4.40 -10.76 16.44
C LYS A 47 -2.99 -10.16 16.57
N ASN A 48 -2.85 -8.83 16.52
CA ASN A 48 -1.57 -8.15 16.67
C ASN A 48 -1.75 -6.75 17.27
N ASP A 49 -1.40 -6.59 18.53
CA ASP A 49 -1.54 -5.33 19.29
C ASP A 49 -0.66 -4.17 18.75
N TYR A 50 0.32 -4.49 17.92
CA TYR A 50 1.22 -3.49 17.31
C TYR A 50 0.73 -3.00 15.94
N LEU A 51 -0.38 -3.57 15.42
CA LEU A 51 -0.91 -3.21 14.12
C LEU A 51 -2.25 -2.49 14.26
N SER A 52 -2.28 -1.25 13.77
CA SER A 52 -3.51 -0.52 13.54
C SER A 52 -3.64 -0.09 12.10
N MET A 53 -4.86 0.00 11.62
CA MET A 53 -5.17 0.29 10.23
C MET A 53 -6.09 1.51 10.13
N VAL A 54 -5.96 2.24 9.06
CA VAL A 54 -6.88 3.30 8.64
C VAL A 54 -7.17 3.09 7.16
N GLY A 55 -8.43 3.00 6.78
CA GLY A 55 -8.82 2.76 5.39
C GLY A 55 -10.30 3.03 5.16
N MET A 56 -10.72 2.93 3.90
CA MET A 56 -12.13 2.99 3.52
C MET A 56 -12.83 1.68 3.85
N LEU A 57 -14.07 1.76 4.27
CA LEU A 57 -14.91 0.61 4.57
C LEU A 57 -15.55 0.03 3.31
N LYS A 58 -15.97 -1.22 3.39
CA LYS A 58 -16.72 -1.89 2.32
C LYS A 58 -18.00 -1.10 1.97
N GLY A 59 -18.16 -0.80 0.68
CA GLY A 59 -19.31 -0.04 0.17
C GLY A 59 -19.12 1.48 0.16
N GLU A 60 -18.07 2.00 0.78
CA GLU A 60 -17.70 3.40 0.64
C GLU A 60 -16.96 3.65 -0.70
N ASN A 61 -16.99 4.88 -1.16
CA ASN A 61 -16.33 5.34 -2.37
C ASN A 61 -16.04 6.84 -2.26
N VAL A 62 -15.40 7.40 -3.28
CA VAL A 62 -15.00 8.82 -3.33
C VAL A 62 -16.15 9.82 -3.14
N PHE A 63 -17.41 9.40 -3.34
CA PHE A 63 -18.60 10.25 -3.15
C PHE A 63 -19.29 10.06 -1.79
N THR A 64 -18.81 9.12 -0.98
CA THR A 64 -19.37 8.86 0.37
C THR A 64 -19.10 10.03 1.32
N TYR A 65 -17.97 10.70 1.12
CA TYR A 65 -17.53 11.83 1.93
C TYR A 65 -17.33 13.09 1.09
N PRO A 66 -17.32 14.29 1.70
CA PRO A 66 -16.94 15.50 1.01
C PRO A 66 -15.51 15.38 0.42
N PRO A 67 -15.21 16.06 -0.69
CA PRO A 67 -13.86 16.13 -1.22
C PRO A 67 -12.91 16.75 -0.17
N TYR A 68 -11.66 16.29 -0.17
CA TYR A 68 -10.61 16.81 0.67
C TYR A 68 -9.49 17.39 -0.19
N GLU A 69 -8.68 18.25 0.39
CA GLU A 69 -7.59 18.92 -0.29
C GLU A 69 -6.23 18.34 0.12
N LYS A 70 -5.18 18.81 -0.50
CA LYS A 70 -3.81 18.36 -0.27
C LYS A 70 -3.38 18.56 1.19
N GLU A 71 -3.87 19.61 1.82
CA GLU A 71 -3.56 19.99 3.19
C GLU A 71 -4.01 18.93 4.20
N GLN A 72 -5.24 18.42 4.08
CA GLN A 72 -5.73 17.33 4.95
C GLN A 72 -4.94 16.04 4.74
N ALA A 73 -4.56 15.73 3.51
CA ALA A 73 -3.73 14.56 3.23
C ALA A 73 -2.33 14.69 3.88
N ALA A 74 -1.70 15.86 3.77
CA ALA A 74 -0.41 16.12 4.39
C ALA A 74 -0.49 16.10 5.93
N GLU A 75 -1.50 16.75 6.52
CA GLU A 75 -1.76 16.72 7.98
C GLU A 75 -1.92 15.27 8.47
N LEU A 76 -2.68 14.44 7.75
CA LEU A 76 -2.86 13.04 8.11
C LEU A 76 -1.53 12.28 8.16
N LEU A 77 -0.71 12.39 7.13
CA LEU A 77 0.56 11.66 7.04
C LEU A 77 1.57 12.13 8.08
N GLN A 78 1.69 13.44 8.27
CA GLN A 78 2.58 14.04 9.27
C GLN A 78 2.19 13.64 10.70
N LEU A 79 0.90 13.66 11.02
CA LEU A 79 0.41 13.24 12.33
C LEU A 79 0.53 11.72 12.53
N ALA A 80 0.27 10.94 11.49
CA ALA A 80 0.47 9.48 11.55
C ALA A 80 1.92 9.11 11.88
N ALA A 81 2.90 9.82 11.27
CA ALA A 81 4.32 9.63 11.55
C ALA A 81 4.73 10.04 12.98
N GLN A 82 3.94 10.88 13.67
CA GLN A 82 4.14 11.20 15.09
C GLN A 82 3.52 10.14 16.01
N ILE A 83 2.48 9.45 15.57
CA ILE A 83 1.75 8.47 16.36
C ILE A 83 2.42 7.08 16.32
N ALA A 84 3.00 6.71 15.18
CA ALA A 84 3.56 5.39 14.97
C ALA A 84 5.02 5.46 14.46
N PRO A 85 5.90 4.54 14.91
CA PRO A 85 7.29 4.49 14.44
C PRO A 85 7.41 4.12 12.96
N TYR A 86 6.43 3.40 12.42
CA TYR A 86 6.35 3.01 11.01
C TYR A 86 4.95 3.28 10.48
N VAL A 87 4.87 3.95 9.34
CA VAL A 87 3.63 4.21 8.60
C VAL A 87 3.76 3.63 7.20
N ILE A 88 2.91 2.67 6.87
CA ILE A 88 2.86 2.07 5.53
C ILE A 88 1.61 2.58 4.84
N VAL A 89 1.79 3.23 3.70
CA VAL A 89 0.68 3.75 2.89
C VAL A 89 0.56 2.89 1.63
N ASP A 90 -0.55 2.14 1.55
CA ASP A 90 -0.92 1.39 0.35
C ASP A 90 -1.63 2.34 -0.61
N CYS A 91 -0.91 2.77 -1.65
CA CYS A 91 -1.37 3.76 -2.61
C CYS A 91 -2.08 3.13 -3.80
N THR A 92 -3.07 3.84 -4.34
CA THR A 92 -3.69 3.42 -5.60
C THR A 92 -2.70 3.50 -6.78
N SER A 93 -2.91 2.66 -7.78
CA SER A 93 -2.17 2.76 -9.05
C SER A 93 -2.55 4.00 -9.87
N ASN A 94 -3.71 4.59 -9.64
CA ASN A 94 -4.18 5.79 -10.35
C ASN A 94 -3.86 7.08 -9.57
N ILE A 95 -2.58 7.40 -9.48
CA ILE A 95 -2.04 8.53 -8.71
C ILE A 95 -2.63 9.88 -9.13
N ALA A 96 -2.96 10.04 -10.43
CA ALA A 96 -3.46 11.31 -10.96
C ALA A 96 -4.86 11.69 -10.40
N SER A 97 -5.62 10.74 -9.88
CA SER A 97 -6.97 10.95 -9.36
C SER A 97 -7.08 10.77 -7.84
N ASP A 98 -5.98 10.50 -7.14
CA ASP A 98 -5.98 10.31 -5.70
C ASP A 98 -4.95 11.22 -5.00
N ILE A 99 -5.47 12.25 -4.35
CA ILE A 99 -4.65 13.27 -3.67
C ILE A 99 -3.82 12.63 -2.54
N LEU A 100 -4.39 11.73 -1.75
CA LEU A 100 -3.67 11.10 -0.63
C LEU A 100 -2.48 10.26 -1.11
N SER A 101 -2.68 9.44 -2.14
CA SER A 101 -1.58 8.67 -2.75
C SER A 101 -0.50 9.59 -3.35
N ALA A 102 -0.90 10.68 -4.00
CA ALA A 102 0.04 11.64 -4.57
C ALA A 102 0.89 12.32 -3.47
N VAL A 103 0.27 12.75 -2.37
CA VAL A 103 0.97 13.35 -1.22
C VAL A 103 1.86 12.32 -0.54
N ALA A 104 1.39 11.09 -0.34
CA ALA A 104 2.17 10.02 0.28
C ALA A 104 3.45 9.73 -0.51
N LEU A 105 3.37 9.67 -1.84
CA LEU A 105 4.56 9.47 -2.69
C LEU A 105 5.58 10.61 -2.61
N MET A 106 5.13 11.84 -2.38
CA MET A 106 6.03 12.98 -2.25
C MET A 106 6.69 13.04 -0.87
N GLU A 107 5.96 12.69 0.19
CA GLU A 107 6.41 12.85 1.58
C GLU A 107 7.04 11.59 2.20
N ALA A 108 6.87 10.42 1.59
CA ALA A 108 7.44 9.18 2.09
C ALA A 108 8.97 9.20 2.14
N ASP A 109 9.56 8.58 3.15
CA ASP A 109 11.00 8.35 3.24
C ASP A 109 11.48 7.33 2.21
N THR A 110 10.66 6.34 1.92
CA THR A 110 10.91 5.29 0.92
C THR A 110 9.64 4.96 0.16
N VAL A 111 9.75 4.80 -1.14
CA VAL A 111 8.67 4.38 -2.02
C VAL A 111 9.00 3.02 -2.63
N LEU A 112 8.20 2.00 -2.34
CA LEU A 112 8.30 0.70 -2.98
C LEU A 112 7.31 0.62 -4.14
N ARG A 113 7.81 0.57 -5.37
CA ARG A 113 6.98 0.34 -6.57
C ARG A 113 6.87 -1.13 -6.87
N LEU A 114 5.64 -1.59 -6.94
CA LEU A 114 5.30 -2.96 -7.32
C LEU A 114 4.75 -3.00 -8.74
N ALA A 115 5.23 -3.91 -9.54
CA ALA A 115 4.76 -4.15 -10.89
C ALA A 115 4.63 -5.65 -11.18
N GLY A 116 3.57 -6.05 -11.87
CA GLY A 116 3.43 -7.40 -12.41
C GLY A 116 4.29 -7.61 -13.67
N CYS A 117 4.45 -8.86 -14.09
CA CYS A 117 5.20 -9.23 -15.31
C CYS A 117 4.32 -9.30 -16.57
N ASP A 118 3.04 -9.01 -16.46
CA ASP A 118 2.11 -9.11 -17.58
C ASP A 118 2.14 -7.86 -18.49
N LEU A 119 1.64 -8.02 -19.72
CA LEU A 119 1.61 -6.95 -20.72
C LEU A 119 0.79 -5.72 -20.29
N LYS A 120 -0.22 -5.90 -19.44
CA LYS A 120 -1.03 -4.80 -18.92
C LYS A 120 -0.20 -3.94 -17.96
N SER A 121 0.55 -4.57 -17.06
CA SER A 121 1.49 -3.90 -16.16
C SER A 121 2.58 -3.15 -16.93
N ILE A 122 3.13 -3.78 -17.97
CA ILE A 122 4.12 -3.16 -18.86
C ILE A 122 3.54 -1.91 -19.54
N SER A 123 2.35 -2.04 -20.14
CA SER A 123 1.68 -0.91 -20.82
C SER A 123 1.38 0.24 -19.86
N TYR A 124 0.85 -0.09 -18.67
CA TYR A 124 0.56 0.89 -17.62
C TYR A 124 1.83 1.64 -17.20
N LEU A 125 2.89 0.92 -16.85
CA LEU A 125 4.15 1.52 -16.39
C LEU A 125 4.78 2.40 -17.49
N SER A 126 4.82 1.93 -18.73
CA SER A 126 5.34 2.72 -19.84
C SER A 126 4.61 4.06 -20.00
N SER A 127 3.32 4.11 -19.67
CA SER A 127 2.52 5.33 -19.71
C SER A 127 2.71 6.21 -18.46
N GLN A 128 2.93 5.62 -17.29
CA GLN A 128 3.01 6.35 -16.02
C GLN A 128 4.43 6.79 -15.65
N LEU A 129 5.48 6.06 -16.07
CA LEU A 129 6.86 6.41 -15.74
C LEU A 129 7.26 7.84 -16.13
N PRO A 130 6.86 8.38 -17.31
CA PRO A 130 7.15 9.78 -17.63
C PRO A 130 6.55 10.79 -16.66
N LEU A 131 5.34 10.51 -16.11
CA LEU A 131 4.70 11.37 -15.12
C LEU A 131 5.45 11.37 -13.78
N LEU A 132 6.14 10.29 -13.50
CA LEU A 132 6.89 10.06 -12.26
C LEU A 132 8.38 10.42 -12.38
N SER A 133 8.78 10.96 -13.55
CA SER A 133 10.16 11.45 -13.78
C SER A 133 10.34 12.92 -13.42
N ASP A 134 9.28 13.62 -13.00
CA ASP A 134 9.34 15.00 -12.54
C ASP A 134 10.14 15.08 -11.22
N HIS A 135 10.92 16.15 -11.04
CA HIS A 135 11.79 16.41 -9.89
C HIS A 135 11.09 16.37 -8.51
N LYS A 136 9.77 16.52 -8.48
CA LYS A 136 8.99 16.38 -7.23
C LYS A 136 8.90 14.94 -6.71
N TRP A 137 9.26 13.94 -7.54
CA TRP A 137 9.26 12.53 -7.19
C TRP A 137 10.70 12.07 -7.01
N ASP A 138 11.26 12.25 -5.85
CA ASP A 138 12.65 11.87 -5.54
C ASP A 138 12.95 10.43 -5.98
N ALA A 139 13.77 10.31 -7.02
CA ALA A 139 14.11 9.01 -7.61
C ALA A 139 14.96 8.14 -6.66
N ASP A 140 15.75 8.76 -5.79
CA ASP A 140 16.66 8.07 -4.87
C ASP A 140 15.90 7.35 -3.74
N LYS A 141 14.68 7.80 -3.45
CA LYS A 141 13.79 7.14 -2.48
C LYS A 141 13.05 5.92 -3.03
N GLN A 142 13.18 5.63 -4.33
CA GLN A 142 12.34 4.67 -5.01
C GLN A 142 13.02 3.32 -5.19
N LEU A 143 12.49 2.33 -4.49
CA LEU A 143 12.81 0.93 -4.68
C LEU A 143 11.80 0.31 -5.66
N LYS A 144 12.26 -0.58 -6.53
CA LYS A 144 11.43 -1.21 -7.55
C LYS A 144 11.39 -2.71 -7.34
N ALA A 145 10.21 -3.28 -7.33
CA ALA A 145 10.00 -4.71 -7.21
C ALA A 145 9.09 -5.22 -8.33
N VAL A 146 9.47 -6.34 -8.90
CA VAL A 146 8.58 -7.13 -9.74
C VAL A 146 7.87 -8.14 -8.84
N SER A 147 6.56 -8.20 -8.93
CA SER A 147 5.73 -8.99 -8.01
C SER A 147 4.90 -10.03 -8.75
N ASN A 148 4.46 -11.05 -8.00
CA ASN A 148 3.61 -12.13 -8.49
C ASN A 148 4.22 -12.90 -9.67
N ILE A 149 5.53 -13.13 -9.64
CA ILE A 149 6.28 -13.79 -10.71
C ILE A 149 5.92 -15.29 -10.74
N ARG A 150 5.30 -15.74 -11.82
CA ARG A 150 5.00 -17.15 -12.07
C ARG A 150 6.13 -17.79 -12.90
N GLN A 151 6.30 -19.11 -12.82
CA GLN A 151 7.41 -19.84 -13.47
C GLN A 151 7.56 -19.62 -14.99
N GLN A 152 6.50 -19.20 -15.65
CA GLN A 152 6.45 -18.98 -17.10
C GLN A 152 6.69 -17.52 -17.52
N GLU A 153 6.87 -16.61 -16.56
CA GLU A 153 6.99 -15.18 -16.81
C GLU A 153 8.46 -14.77 -16.73
N ALA A 154 8.94 -14.10 -17.77
CA ALA A 154 10.28 -13.56 -17.80
C ALA A 154 10.30 -12.16 -17.17
N SER A 155 10.91 -12.02 -16.00
CA SER A 155 11.11 -10.72 -15.34
C SER A 155 12.03 -9.78 -16.15
N SER A 156 12.81 -10.31 -17.08
CA SER A 156 13.78 -9.58 -17.90
C SER A 156 13.19 -8.43 -18.71
N HIS A 157 11.95 -8.55 -19.20
CA HIS A 157 11.27 -7.45 -19.90
C HIS A 157 10.90 -6.31 -18.94
N MET A 158 10.56 -6.62 -17.70
CA MET A 158 10.25 -5.63 -16.69
C MET A 158 11.50 -4.86 -16.24
N GLU A 159 12.63 -5.56 -16.14
CA GLU A 159 13.92 -4.95 -15.82
C GLU A 159 14.34 -3.93 -16.89
N GLN A 160 14.07 -4.20 -18.16
CA GLN A 160 14.34 -3.25 -19.26
C GLN A 160 13.48 -1.98 -19.18
N ILE A 161 12.23 -2.09 -18.72
CA ILE A 161 11.31 -0.95 -18.64
C ILE A 161 11.52 -0.15 -17.36
N LEU A 162 11.66 -0.84 -16.24
CA LEU A 162 11.85 -0.22 -14.93
C LEU A 162 13.29 0.29 -14.70
N GLY A 163 14.23 -0.15 -15.51
CA GLY A 163 15.66 0.01 -15.25
C GLY A 163 16.13 -1.02 -14.23
N SER A 164 16.75 -0.61 -13.13
CA SER A 164 17.12 -1.54 -12.06
C SER A 164 15.91 -2.03 -11.28
N VAL A 165 15.82 -3.35 -11.03
CA VAL A 165 14.84 -3.98 -10.14
C VAL A 165 15.57 -4.45 -8.89
N SER A 166 15.13 -3.98 -7.73
CA SER A 166 15.75 -4.31 -6.44
C SER A 166 15.28 -5.65 -5.89
N PHE A 167 13.99 -6.01 -6.14
CA PHE A 167 13.37 -7.19 -5.58
C PHE A 167 12.52 -7.95 -6.61
N GLN A 168 12.50 -9.28 -6.46
CA GLN A 168 11.71 -10.17 -7.30
C GLN A 168 10.82 -11.03 -6.40
N ILE A 169 9.55 -10.65 -6.26
CA ILE A 169 8.59 -11.31 -5.39
C ILE A 169 7.90 -12.43 -6.17
N PRO A 170 8.17 -13.70 -5.84
CA PRO A 170 7.54 -14.82 -6.53
C PRO A 170 6.06 -14.91 -6.20
N HIS A 171 5.29 -15.55 -7.08
CA HIS A 171 3.92 -15.95 -6.79
C HIS A 171 3.88 -16.88 -5.57
N SER A 172 2.84 -16.74 -4.75
CA SER A 172 2.53 -17.65 -3.64
C SER A 172 1.04 -17.99 -3.70
N SER A 173 0.73 -19.28 -3.88
CA SER A 173 -0.65 -19.77 -3.87
C SER A 173 -1.30 -19.62 -2.48
N GLU A 174 -0.51 -19.66 -1.41
CA GLU A 174 -0.99 -19.39 -0.05
C GLU A 174 -1.48 -17.94 0.09
N VAL A 175 -0.71 -16.96 -0.43
CA VAL A 175 -1.13 -15.56 -0.43
C VAL A 175 -2.37 -15.35 -1.32
N GLU A 176 -2.44 -16.01 -2.48
CA GLU A 176 -3.62 -15.97 -3.35
C GLU A 176 -4.86 -16.54 -2.65
N ALA A 177 -4.73 -17.64 -1.92
CA ALA A 177 -5.82 -18.21 -1.12
C ALA A 177 -6.26 -17.25 0.00
N GLN A 178 -5.33 -16.71 0.77
CA GLN A 178 -5.63 -15.72 1.81
C GLN A 178 -6.33 -14.47 1.25
N PHE A 179 -5.94 -14.03 0.07
CA PHE A 179 -6.62 -12.91 -0.59
C PHE A 179 -8.09 -13.24 -0.91
N LEU A 180 -8.36 -14.43 -1.44
CA LEU A 180 -9.72 -14.88 -1.76
C LEU A 180 -10.59 -15.09 -0.51
N GLU A 181 -9.97 -15.44 0.61
CA GLU A 181 -10.64 -15.68 1.90
C GLU A 181 -10.77 -14.39 2.73
N GLY A 182 -10.12 -13.29 2.33
CA GLY A 182 -10.11 -12.04 3.10
C GLY A 182 -9.24 -12.12 4.36
N GLU A 183 -8.10 -12.81 4.27
CA GLU A 183 -7.20 -13.10 5.40
C GLU A 183 -5.72 -12.80 5.08
N LEU A 184 -5.43 -11.76 4.27
CA LEU A 184 -4.06 -11.42 3.86
C LEU A 184 -3.10 -11.11 5.02
N LEU A 185 -3.63 -10.75 6.20
CA LEU A 185 -2.81 -10.55 7.42
C LEU A 185 -2.55 -11.86 8.17
N GLY A 186 -3.01 -12.99 7.64
CA GLY A 186 -2.73 -14.32 8.19
C GLY A 186 -1.26 -14.72 8.08
N GLU A 187 -0.84 -15.64 8.94
CA GLU A 187 0.51 -16.20 8.85
C GLU A 187 0.69 -17.08 7.61
N LEU A 188 1.85 -17.00 6.98
CA LEU A 188 2.25 -17.86 5.88
C LEU A 188 3.01 -19.08 6.42
N GLY A 189 2.34 -20.23 6.50
CA GLY A 189 2.87 -21.46 7.09
C GLY A 189 3.41 -22.48 6.09
N LEU A 190 2.98 -22.41 4.83
CA LEU A 190 3.29 -23.42 3.83
C LEU A 190 4.75 -23.34 3.34
N LYS A 191 5.32 -24.50 2.99
CA LYS A 191 6.70 -24.57 2.47
C LYS A 191 6.86 -23.85 1.13
N GLU A 192 5.84 -23.82 0.32
CA GLU A 192 5.84 -23.13 -0.98
C GLU A 192 6.01 -21.61 -0.84
N SER A 193 5.50 -21.00 0.24
CA SER A 193 5.62 -19.57 0.50
C SER A 193 6.98 -19.16 1.06
N ARG A 194 7.92 -20.10 1.24
CA ARG A 194 9.24 -19.80 1.82
C ARG A 194 10.04 -18.80 1.00
N THR A 195 10.00 -18.89 -0.32
CA THR A 195 10.70 -17.96 -1.21
C THR A 195 10.05 -16.58 -1.19
N PHE A 196 8.73 -16.51 -1.17
CA PHE A 196 7.97 -15.29 -1.00
C PHE A 196 8.35 -14.60 0.33
N ARG A 197 8.24 -15.30 1.46
CA ARG A 197 8.59 -14.77 2.79
C ARG A 197 10.01 -14.22 2.84
N ARG A 198 11.00 -14.95 2.29
CA ARG A 198 12.38 -14.50 2.25
C ARG A 198 12.57 -13.21 1.46
N GLU A 199 11.81 -13.01 0.39
CA GLU A 199 11.88 -11.79 -0.40
C GLU A 199 11.22 -10.62 0.35
N ILE A 200 10.10 -10.85 1.04
CA ILE A 200 9.48 -9.84 1.92
C ILE A 200 10.41 -9.47 3.08
N GLU A 201 11.11 -10.42 3.68
CA GLU A 201 12.12 -10.15 4.71
C GLU A 201 13.26 -9.26 4.20
N LYS A 202 13.73 -9.46 2.96
CA LYS A 202 14.74 -8.57 2.36
C LYS A 202 14.20 -7.15 2.17
N ILE A 203 12.95 -7.02 1.67
CA ILE A 203 12.30 -5.72 1.53
C ILE A 203 12.20 -5.04 2.89
N SER A 204 11.77 -5.76 3.93
CA SER A 204 11.65 -5.21 5.28
C SER A 204 12.99 -4.70 5.82
N ARG A 205 14.08 -5.44 5.61
CA ARG A 205 15.41 -5.00 6.02
C ARG A 205 15.88 -3.76 5.27
N GLU A 206 15.63 -3.69 3.97
CA GLU A 206 16.03 -2.55 3.15
C GLU A 206 15.23 -1.28 3.49
N VAL A 207 13.92 -1.45 3.70
CA VAL A 207 13.01 -0.31 3.95
C VAL A 207 13.09 0.18 5.39
N PHE A 208 13.16 -0.73 6.36
CA PHE A 208 13.03 -0.39 7.78
C PHE A 208 14.31 -0.59 8.60
N GLY A 209 15.35 -1.19 8.03
CA GLY A 209 16.62 -1.43 8.71
C GLY A 209 16.54 -2.50 9.82
N VAL A 210 15.59 -3.45 9.73
CA VAL A 210 15.29 -4.47 10.75
C VAL A 210 15.63 -5.88 10.29
#